data_2787b17556e940194de440d49cadcb2d
#
_entry.id   2787b17556e940194de440d49cadcb2d
#
_cell.length_a   1.000
_cell.length_b   1.000
_cell.length_c   1.000
_cell.angle_alpha   90.00
_cell.angle_beta   90.00
_cell.angle_gamma   90.00
#
_symmetry.space_group_name_H-M   'P 1'
#
loop_
_entity.id
_entity.type
_entity.pdbx_description
1 polymer ?
#
loop_
_entity_poly.entity_id
_entity_poly.type
_entity_poly.pdbx_seq_one_letter_code
_entity_poly.pdbx_strand_id
1 'polypeptide(L)'
;MERMPIWHIALRRLEMPFPRYLTFYVGGAALAGFLSAFLLIFGTGGFNDGALFSGLAGITLIVSLPLILAAATTAYPLLEVQRVANRIEKEMHMFITRMGILSLGEVGAQSMFDILKQMRDYGELASEVKRIETLVDKWHTALPEAARIVAQQSPSPLWTDFLDRMAFSIEAGQPIDEFMRSEQETVAEQYSTLYDTRLESVDTMQEIYVSMVTAGLFGLVISGIHLVLFEVGSASDAPIEVASRLRFLLLASFMFMLVNIGAVFAFRATIPDDATFARDELETPFRLNARRALLASGVVTLGLLFLTSIVVVIYWSAIGASWDKYGLLLLAIPLTPMLIPSSLIMREERQVLRRDETYPDFIRALGGTAQARSSEPSATIKALRGIDFGLLDGSIDRLEKRLSTRINSDRAWDYFNADTNSAVISRYTRIYIEGSQSSGQPAQTAEMVSRSVGSLLSLRNRRSLSANTMWGVAIGLLIASVTSLNVTIAIVLQLGEAVAGVASGITDNADVSALADFGAGIALPIMEDSSSVDTNIRMFKIIVSILILGQVVAVSLIATRLRGGGLTSALGQAIQLLWVAGIASFITAVLLERASSVFGIS
;
A
#
# COMPACT_ATOMS: atom_id res chain seq x y z
N MET A 1 16.99 8.22 33.50
CA MET A 1 15.61 7.80 33.86
C MET A 1 15.16 6.75 32.86
N GLU A 2 14.57 5.63 33.34
CA GLU A 2 14.13 4.56 32.42
C GLU A 2 12.94 5.01 31.58
N ARG A 3 12.98 4.73 30.27
CA ARG A 3 11.86 4.96 29.35
C ARG A 3 10.65 4.12 29.80
N MET A 4 9.46 4.68 29.75
CA MET A 4 8.24 3.92 30.04
C MET A 4 8.09 2.75 29.04
N PRO A 5 7.70 1.55 29.49
CA PRO A 5 7.43 0.43 28.59
C PRO A 5 6.39 0.81 27.54
N ILE A 6 6.58 0.40 26.29
CA ILE A 6 5.73 0.73 25.13
C ILE A 6 4.25 0.42 25.42
N TRP A 7 3.96 -0.66 26.15
CA TRP A 7 2.60 -1.02 26.56
C TRP A 7 1.93 0.00 27.46
N HIS A 8 2.67 0.63 28.39
CA HIS A 8 2.13 1.69 29.25
C HIS A 8 1.81 2.95 28.46
N ILE A 9 2.64 3.30 27.49
CA ILE A 9 2.41 4.43 26.57
C ILE A 9 1.15 4.15 25.73
N ALA A 10 1.01 2.92 25.21
CA ALA A 10 -0.13 2.49 24.41
C ALA A 10 -1.46 2.60 25.14
N LEU A 11 -1.52 2.07 26.33
CA LEU A 11 -2.76 2.02 27.13
C LEU A 11 -3.14 3.38 27.70
N ARG A 12 -2.15 4.22 28.05
CA ARG A 12 -2.40 5.58 28.52
C ARG A 12 -3.03 6.45 27.42
N ARG A 13 -2.64 6.26 26.17
CA ARG A 13 -3.25 6.95 25.03
C ARG A 13 -4.67 6.49 24.74
N LEU A 14 -4.99 5.23 25.02
CA LEU A 14 -6.35 4.70 24.89
C LEU A 14 -7.25 5.06 26.10
N GLU A 15 -6.70 5.77 27.10
CA GLU A 15 -7.38 6.14 28.36
C GLU A 15 -8.00 4.94 29.10
N MET A 16 -7.43 3.74 28.91
CA MET A 16 -7.97 2.51 29.46
C MET A 16 -6.96 1.77 30.33
N PRO A 17 -7.36 1.24 31.50
CA PRO A 17 -6.50 0.39 32.30
C PRO A 17 -6.34 -0.98 31.65
N PHE A 18 -5.11 -1.53 31.70
CA PHE A 18 -4.73 -2.81 31.09
C PHE A 18 -5.72 -3.96 31.35
N PRO A 19 -6.19 -4.20 32.60
CA PRO A 19 -7.10 -5.31 32.84
C PRO A 19 -8.44 -5.17 32.12
N ARG A 20 -8.97 -3.93 31.96
CA ARG A 20 -10.20 -3.69 31.19
C ARG A 20 -10.00 -3.92 29.71
N TYR A 21 -8.86 -3.51 29.15
CA TYR A 21 -8.54 -3.77 27.76
C TYR A 21 -8.48 -5.28 27.47
N LEU A 22 -7.77 -6.03 28.32
CA LEU A 22 -7.61 -7.47 28.18
C LEU A 22 -8.97 -8.21 28.25
N THR A 23 -9.81 -7.88 29.22
CA THR A 23 -11.09 -8.58 29.43
C THR A 23 -12.15 -8.23 28.39
N PHE A 24 -12.33 -6.95 28.05
CA PHE A 24 -13.41 -6.53 27.16
C PHE A 24 -13.04 -6.63 25.69
N TYR A 25 -11.84 -6.20 25.28
CA TYR A 25 -11.47 -6.19 23.87
C TYR A 25 -10.85 -7.51 23.42
N VAL A 26 -9.85 -8.01 24.13
CA VAL A 26 -9.20 -9.27 23.77
C VAL A 26 -10.11 -10.45 24.06
N GLY A 27 -10.74 -10.49 25.23
CA GLY A 27 -11.72 -11.52 25.58
C GLY A 27 -12.97 -11.48 24.71
N GLY A 28 -13.48 -10.27 24.41
CA GLY A 28 -14.60 -10.08 23.48
C GLY A 28 -14.28 -10.53 22.05
N ALA A 29 -13.09 -10.23 21.56
CA ALA A 29 -12.64 -10.67 20.24
C ALA A 29 -12.43 -12.19 20.16
N ALA A 30 -11.90 -12.80 21.22
CA ALA A 30 -11.79 -14.26 21.30
C ALA A 30 -13.16 -14.94 21.31
N LEU A 31 -14.12 -14.39 22.06
CA LEU A 31 -15.52 -14.85 22.06
C LEU A 31 -16.20 -14.68 20.71
N ALA A 32 -16.02 -13.53 20.05
CA ALA A 32 -16.54 -13.29 18.71
C ALA A 32 -15.92 -14.25 17.69
N GLY A 33 -14.63 -14.54 17.79
CA GLY A 33 -13.93 -15.53 16.99
C GLY A 33 -14.50 -16.95 17.19
N PHE A 34 -14.73 -17.32 18.43
CA PHE A 34 -15.34 -18.61 18.75
C PHE A 34 -16.77 -18.72 18.20
N LEU A 35 -17.59 -17.69 18.40
CA LEU A 35 -18.95 -17.65 17.88
C LEU A 35 -19.00 -17.68 16.34
N SER A 36 -18.10 -16.95 15.67
CA SER A 36 -18.03 -16.94 14.19
C SER A 36 -17.56 -18.27 13.63
N ALA A 37 -16.57 -18.93 14.27
CA ALA A 37 -16.14 -20.27 13.90
C ALA A 37 -17.26 -21.30 14.09
N PHE A 38 -17.97 -21.21 15.21
CA PHE A 38 -19.11 -22.07 15.51
C PHE A 38 -20.25 -21.88 14.50
N LEU A 39 -20.61 -20.62 14.16
CA LEU A 39 -21.63 -20.31 13.16
C LEU A 39 -21.24 -20.80 11.76
N LEU A 40 -19.97 -20.67 11.39
CA LEU A 40 -19.45 -21.18 10.10
C LEU A 40 -19.55 -22.71 10.03
N ILE A 41 -19.18 -23.42 11.08
CA ILE A 41 -19.26 -24.89 11.13
C ILE A 41 -20.71 -25.34 11.11
N PHE A 42 -21.58 -24.73 11.93
CA PHE A 42 -23.00 -25.07 11.98
C PHE A 42 -23.75 -24.73 10.69
N GLY A 43 -23.43 -23.57 10.08
CA GLY A 43 -24.01 -23.13 8.80
C GLY A 43 -23.60 -23.99 7.60
N THR A 44 -22.48 -24.71 7.71
CA THR A 44 -21.97 -25.58 6.63
C THR A 44 -22.25 -27.07 6.85
N GLY A 45 -23.12 -27.43 7.82
CA GLY A 45 -23.58 -28.80 8.04
C GLY A 45 -23.07 -29.45 9.32
N GLY A 46 -22.44 -28.70 10.23
CA GLY A 46 -21.97 -29.18 11.51
C GLY A 46 -20.71 -30.05 11.42
N PHE A 47 -20.56 -30.99 12.39
CA PHE A 47 -19.46 -31.96 12.45
C PHE A 47 -19.77 -33.26 11.68
N ASN A 48 -20.80 -33.31 10.87
CA ASN A 48 -21.14 -34.49 10.10
C ASN A 48 -20.08 -34.76 9.02
N ASP A 49 -19.84 -36.03 8.71
CA ASP A 49 -18.80 -36.50 7.81
C ASP A 49 -18.94 -36.01 6.33
N GLY A 50 -19.92 -35.20 6.00
CA GLY A 50 -20.12 -34.51 4.73
C GLY A 50 -19.96 -33.00 4.78
N ALA A 51 -19.78 -32.40 5.96
CA ALA A 51 -19.72 -30.95 6.11
C ALA A 51 -18.37 -30.34 5.66
N LEU A 52 -18.39 -29.11 5.14
CA LEU A 52 -17.20 -28.39 4.65
C LEU A 52 -16.08 -28.29 5.68
N PHE A 53 -16.37 -28.27 6.96
CA PHE A 53 -15.44 -28.15 8.06
C PHE A 53 -15.56 -29.33 9.07
N SER A 54 -15.66 -30.58 8.57
CA SER A 54 -15.71 -31.76 9.45
C SER A 54 -14.33 -32.18 9.96
N GLY A 55 -14.27 -32.88 11.09
CA GLY A 55 -13.07 -33.45 11.64
C GLY A 55 -12.00 -32.43 12.07
N LEU A 56 -10.74 -32.70 11.76
CA LEU A 56 -9.59 -31.86 12.10
C LEU A 56 -9.70 -30.41 11.59
N ALA A 57 -10.30 -30.19 10.42
CA ALA A 57 -10.45 -28.87 9.83
C ALA A 57 -11.41 -27.97 10.65
N GLY A 58 -12.49 -28.53 11.19
CA GLY A 58 -13.38 -27.80 12.09
C GLY A 58 -12.71 -27.45 13.42
N ILE A 59 -11.97 -28.41 14.00
CA ILE A 59 -11.23 -28.18 15.25
C ILE A 59 -10.14 -27.11 15.07
N THR A 60 -9.38 -27.15 13.97
CA THR A 60 -8.37 -26.12 13.68
C THR A 60 -8.99 -24.73 13.51
N LEU A 61 -10.15 -24.62 12.89
CA LEU A 61 -10.87 -23.35 12.70
C LEU A 61 -11.42 -22.82 14.04
N ILE A 62 -11.97 -23.69 14.91
CA ILE A 62 -12.44 -23.30 16.24
C ILE A 62 -11.32 -22.76 17.12
N VAL A 63 -10.11 -23.29 17.00
CA VAL A 63 -8.95 -22.87 17.79
C VAL A 63 -8.25 -21.69 17.17
N SER A 64 -8.04 -21.71 15.84
CA SER A 64 -7.24 -20.68 15.15
C SER A 64 -7.94 -19.34 15.05
N LEU A 65 -9.25 -19.30 14.77
CA LEU A 65 -9.96 -18.05 14.56
C LEU A 65 -10.05 -17.17 15.82
N PRO A 66 -10.42 -17.69 16.99
CA PRO A 66 -10.36 -16.93 18.25
C PRO A 66 -8.94 -16.46 18.58
N LEU A 67 -7.94 -17.30 18.34
CA LEU A 67 -6.54 -17.00 18.64
C LEU A 67 -6.00 -15.89 17.71
N ILE A 68 -6.35 -15.92 16.44
CA ILE A 68 -5.99 -14.86 15.47
C ILE A 68 -6.65 -13.54 15.86
N LEU A 69 -7.94 -13.53 16.17
CA LEU A 69 -8.66 -12.32 16.58
C LEU A 69 -8.15 -11.76 17.92
N ALA A 70 -7.85 -12.63 18.88
CA ALA A 70 -7.23 -12.23 20.14
C ALA A 70 -5.83 -11.64 19.91
N ALA A 71 -5.00 -12.26 19.07
CA ALA A 71 -3.68 -11.76 18.72
C ALA A 71 -3.75 -10.41 17.96
N ALA A 72 -4.70 -10.26 17.03
CA ALA A 72 -4.92 -9.00 16.32
C ALA A 72 -5.34 -7.86 17.25
N THR A 73 -6.23 -8.12 18.19
CA THR A 73 -6.65 -7.13 19.20
C THR A 73 -5.55 -6.81 20.21
N THR A 74 -4.73 -7.77 20.62
CA THR A 74 -3.55 -7.50 21.46
C THR A 74 -2.49 -6.69 20.73
N ALA A 75 -2.30 -6.89 19.42
CA ALA A 75 -1.36 -6.14 18.61
C ALA A 75 -1.84 -4.69 18.32
N TYR A 76 -3.14 -4.42 18.34
CA TYR A 76 -3.71 -3.12 17.97
C TYR A 76 -3.11 -1.91 18.72
N PRO A 77 -2.99 -1.92 20.07
CA PRO A 77 -2.39 -0.79 20.79
C PRO A 77 -0.93 -0.54 20.41
N LEU A 78 -0.16 -1.62 20.19
CA LEU A 78 1.23 -1.51 19.74
C LEU A 78 1.32 -0.90 18.34
N LEU A 79 0.45 -1.33 17.44
CA LEU A 79 0.37 -0.78 16.09
C LEU A 79 -0.02 0.71 16.11
N GLU A 80 -0.93 1.11 17.00
CA GLU A 80 -1.34 2.52 17.10
C GLU A 80 -0.20 3.39 17.67
N VAL A 81 0.52 2.92 18.69
CA VAL A 81 1.72 3.61 19.20
C VAL A 81 2.75 3.77 18.08
N GLN A 82 2.99 2.73 17.32
CA GLN A 82 3.95 2.76 16.22
C GLN A 82 3.50 3.69 15.07
N ARG A 83 2.19 3.75 14.80
CA ARG A 83 1.63 4.73 13.85
C ARG A 83 1.82 6.17 14.32
N VAL A 84 1.63 6.43 15.61
CA VAL A 84 1.84 7.76 16.17
C VAL A 84 3.31 8.12 16.14
N ALA A 85 4.22 7.22 16.55
CA ALA A 85 5.66 7.41 16.42
C ALA A 85 6.05 7.76 14.98
N ASN A 86 5.58 6.97 14.01
CA ASN A 86 5.82 7.22 12.59
C ASN A 86 5.29 8.58 12.12
N ARG A 87 4.15 9.05 12.63
CA ARG A 87 3.61 10.39 12.30
C ARG A 87 4.47 11.50 12.88
N ILE A 88 4.94 11.36 14.11
CA ILE A 88 5.85 12.31 14.74
C ILE A 88 7.17 12.37 13.95
N GLU A 89 7.79 11.24 13.67
CA GLU A 89 9.07 11.14 12.96
C GLU A 89 9.01 11.72 11.55
N LYS A 90 7.89 11.50 10.85
CA LYS A 90 7.66 12.05 9.52
C LYS A 90 7.69 13.57 9.50
N GLU A 91 7.11 14.21 10.49
CA GLU A 91 7.03 15.68 10.55
C GLU A 91 8.28 16.31 11.21
N MET A 92 9.10 15.48 11.88
CA MET A 92 10.27 15.92 12.66
C MET A 92 11.27 16.73 11.81
N HIS A 93 11.58 16.24 10.61
CA HIS A 93 12.55 16.88 9.72
C HIS A 93 12.13 18.32 9.35
N MET A 94 10.88 18.53 8.97
CA MET A 94 10.35 19.87 8.67
C MET A 94 10.22 20.73 9.92
N PHE A 95 9.82 20.12 11.04
CA PHE A 95 9.67 20.81 12.30
C PHE A 95 11.01 21.37 12.80
N ILE A 96 12.07 20.57 12.81
CA ILE A 96 13.41 21.00 13.22
C ILE A 96 13.96 22.09 12.27
N THR A 97 13.74 21.95 10.96
CA THR A 97 14.10 23.01 10.00
C THR A 97 13.42 24.32 10.34
N ARG A 98 12.11 24.29 10.66
CA ARG A 98 11.36 25.47 11.03
C ARG A 98 11.80 26.06 12.37
N MET A 99 12.07 25.21 13.37
CA MET A 99 12.66 25.67 14.64
C MET A 99 14.02 26.34 14.44
N GLY A 100 14.90 25.75 13.62
CA GLY A 100 16.18 26.33 13.29
C GLY A 100 16.06 27.69 12.59
N ILE A 101 15.09 27.86 11.71
CA ILE A 101 14.82 29.14 11.04
C ILE A 101 14.28 30.18 12.04
N LEU A 102 13.36 29.80 12.91
CA LEU A 102 12.81 30.71 13.92
C LEU A 102 13.89 31.14 14.94
N SER A 103 14.84 30.27 15.24
CA SER A 103 15.96 30.60 16.13
C SER A 103 16.96 31.59 15.53
N LEU A 104 16.95 31.82 14.21
CA LEU A 104 17.75 32.88 13.56
C LEU A 104 17.24 34.30 13.91
N GLY A 105 15.97 34.42 14.34
CA GLY A 105 15.42 35.67 14.85
C GLY A 105 15.75 35.87 16.33
N GLU A 106 15.52 37.08 16.85
CA GLU A 106 15.68 37.39 18.29
C GLU A 106 14.55 36.80 19.14
N VAL A 107 14.04 35.61 18.80
CA VAL A 107 12.89 34.98 19.45
C VAL A 107 13.41 33.99 20.51
N GLY A 108 13.08 34.22 21.76
CA GLY A 108 13.44 33.29 22.84
C GLY A 108 12.78 31.91 22.67
N ALA A 109 13.38 30.86 23.22
CA ALA A 109 12.92 29.47 23.09
C ALA A 109 11.43 29.29 23.43
N GLN A 110 10.94 29.97 24.44
CA GLN A 110 9.52 29.88 24.86
C GLN A 110 8.56 30.48 23.83
N SER A 111 8.88 31.67 23.32
CA SER A 111 8.08 32.32 22.26
C SER A 111 8.11 31.53 20.95
N MET A 112 9.20 30.84 20.65
CA MET A 112 9.31 29.93 19.51
C MET A 112 8.34 28.74 19.63
N PHE A 113 8.24 28.14 20.80
CA PHE A 113 7.24 27.08 21.06
C PHE A 113 5.81 27.60 20.97
N ASP A 114 5.54 28.85 21.39
CA ASP A 114 4.22 29.48 21.27
C ASP A 114 3.76 29.66 19.82
N ILE A 115 4.67 29.97 18.92
CA ILE A 115 4.40 30.06 17.49
C ILE A 115 4.13 28.66 16.93
N LEU A 116 4.94 27.68 17.28
CA LEU A 116 4.84 26.32 16.76
C LEU A 116 3.56 25.58 17.20
N LYS A 117 3.05 25.83 18.42
CA LYS A 117 1.79 25.21 18.90
C LYS A 117 0.55 25.61 18.11
N GLN A 118 0.54 26.85 17.55
CA GLN A 118 -0.58 27.36 16.76
C GLN A 118 -0.64 26.70 15.37
N MET A 119 0.40 25.99 14.97
CA MET A 119 0.54 25.39 13.65
C MET A 119 -0.05 23.99 13.61
N ARG A 120 -1.27 23.86 13.12
CA ARG A 120 -1.99 22.59 13.01
C ARG A 120 -1.38 21.62 11.98
N ASP A 121 -0.47 22.07 11.14
CA ASP A 121 0.11 21.31 10.03
C ASP A 121 0.99 20.14 10.48
N TYR A 122 1.47 20.14 11.75
CA TYR A 122 2.33 19.11 12.32
C TYR A 122 1.60 18.00 13.08
N GLY A 123 0.28 17.96 13.05
CA GLY A 123 -0.54 16.86 13.57
C GLY A 123 -0.16 16.44 15.00
N GLU A 124 0.33 15.22 15.16
CA GLU A 124 0.72 14.65 16.46
C GLU A 124 1.88 15.40 17.11
N LEU A 125 2.84 15.87 16.33
CA LEU A 125 3.98 16.63 16.84
C LEU A 125 3.53 17.98 17.46
N ALA A 126 2.56 18.65 16.83
CA ALA A 126 1.95 19.85 17.42
C ALA A 126 1.28 19.55 18.76
N SER A 127 0.69 18.37 18.93
CA SER A 127 0.10 17.93 20.21
C SER A 127 1.15 17.73 21.30
N GLU A 128 2.32 17.18 20.96
CA GLU A 128 3.44 17.01 21.90
C GLU A 128 4.02 18.38 22.32
N VAL A 129 4.20 19.30 21.38
CA VAL A 129 4.63 20.68 21.68
C VAL A 129 3.63 21.39 22.60
N LYS A 130 2.31 21.26 22.34
CA LYS A 130 1.27 21.82 23.20
C LYS A 130 1.30 21.23 24.62
N ARG A 131 1.73 19.98 24.78
CA ARG A 131 1.91 19.37 26.10
C ARG A 131 3.06 20.00 26.87
N ILE A 132 4.20 20.28 26.19
CA ILE A 132 5.33 21.00 26.79
C ILE A 132 4.86 22.37 27.30
N GLU A 133 4.16 23.12 26.43
CA GLU A 133 3.61 24.42 26.79
C GLU A 133 2.65 24.35 27.99
N THR A 134 1.74 23.37 27.99
CA THR A 134 0.80 23.20 29.11
C THR A 134 1.52 22.98 30.45
N LEU A 135 2.64 22.24 30.45
CA LEU A 135 3.48 22.05 31.63
C LEU A 135 4.17 23.36 32.05
N VAL A 136 4.67 24.13 31.08
CA VAL A 136 5.32 25.42 31.37
C VAL A 136 4.33 26.46 31.86
N ASP A 137 3.22 26.68 31.11
CA ASP A 137 2.30 27.77 31.39
C ASP A 137 1.35 27.50 32.56
N LYS A 138 0.82 26.29 32.67
CA LYS A 138 -0.19 25.95 33.70
C LYS A 138 0.41 25.35 34.96
N TRP A 139 1.51 24.59 34.81
CA TRP A 139 2.14 23.92 35.95
C TRP A 139 3.41 24.63 36.43
N HIS A 140 3.79 25.74 35.76
CA HIS A 140 4.99 26.53 36.06
C HIS A 140 6.27 25.70 36.12
N THR A 141 6.32 24.62 35.33
CA THR A 141 7.49 23.74 35.25
C THR A 141 8.55 24.42 34.37
N ALA A 142 9.82 24.35 34.72
CA ALA A 142 10.91 24.86 33.87
C ALA A 142 10.90 24.15 32.51
N LEU A 143 11.19 24.88 31.42
CA LEU A 143 11.17 24.34 30.06
C LEU A 143 12.00 23.05 29.88
N PRO A 144 13.25 22.93 30.43
CA PRO A 144 14.02 21.69 30.33
C PRO A 144 13.32 20.49 31.00
N GLU A 145 12.73 20.70 32.18
CA GLU A 145 12.02 19.65 32.91
C GLU A 145 10.71 19.26 32.18
N ALA A 146 9.97 20.22 31.66
CA ALA A 146 8.79 19.97 30.86
C ALA A 146 9.13 19.15 29.59
N ALA A 147 10.22 19.46 28.92
CA ALA A 147 10.72 18.73 27.77
C ALA A 147 11.05 17.26 28.14
N ARG A 148 11.75 17.01 29.26
CA ARG A 148 12.07 15.66 29.74
C ARG A 148 10.81 14.85 30.11
N ILE A 149 9.81 15.47 30.74
CA ILE A 149 8.54 14.80 31.08
C ILE A 149 7.84 14.34 29.80
N VAL A 150 7.81 15.16 28.76
CA VAL A 150 7.19 14.81 27.48
C VAL A 150 8.04 13.77 26.75
N ALA A 151 9.37 13.89 26.75
CA ALA A 151 10.29 12.91 26.18
C ALA A 151 10.06 11.49 26.69
N GLN A 152 9.91 11.31 28.03
CA GLN A 152 9.67 10.01 28.65
C GLN A 152 8.31 9.37 28.24
N GLN A 153 7.35 10.17 27.83
CA GLN A 153 5.99 9.76 27.46
C GLN A 153 5.79 9.67 25.95
N SER A 154 6.74 10.13 25.16
CA SER A 154 6.66 10.09 23.70
C SER A 154 6.95 8.69 23.16
N PRO A 155 6.18 8.24 22.15
CA PRO A 155 6.44 6.96 21.49
C PRO A 155 7.59 7.04 20.48
N SER A 156 8.00 8.24 20.03
CA SER A 156 9.04 8.42 19.03
C SER A 156 10.43 8.52 19.67
N PRO A 157 11.35 7.58 19.37
CA PRO A 157 12.74 7.69 19.83
C PRO A 157 13.41 8.97 19.37
N LEU A 158 13.22 9.34 18.10
CA LEU A 158 13.83 10.54 17.50
C LEU A 158 13.41 11.82 18.23
N TRP A 159 12.12 11.94 18.56
CA TRP A 159 11.59 13.08 19.31
C TRP A 159 12.08 13.09 20.75
N THR A 160 12.13 11.93 21.41
CA THR A 160 12.65 11.78 22.78
C THR A 160 14.10 12.23 22.86
N ASP A 161 14.96 11.71 21.97
CA ASP A 161 16.38 12.04 21.97
C ASP A 161 16.63 13.54 21.69
N PHE A 162 15.83 14.14 20.79
CA PHE A 162 15.88 15.59 20.54
C PHE A 162 15.51 16.40 21.78
N LEU A 163 14.42 16.06 22.46
CA LEU A 163 13.96 16.78 23.66
C LEU A 163 14.95 16.65 24.82
N ASP A 164 15.56 15.48 25.00
CA ASP A 164 16.58 15.27 26.05
C ASP A 164 17.83 16.11 25.77
N ARG A 165 18.30 16.17 24.52
CA ARG A 165 19.45 17.02 24.13
C ARG A 165 19.12 18.51 24.27
N MET A 166 17.90 18.91 23.86
CA MET A 166 17.42 20.27 24.01
C MET A 166 17.37 20.69 25.49
N ALA A 167 16.82 19.85 26.35
CA ALA A 167 16.76 20.12 27.79
C ALA A 167 18.18 20.30 28.38
N PHE A 168 19.11 19.41 28.02
CA PHE A 168 20.50 19.51 28.45
C PHE A 168 21.20 20.79 27.95
N SER A 169 20.98 21.15 26.68
CA SER A 169 21.58 22.36 26.09
C SER A 169 21.08 23.65 26.76
N ILE A 170 19.78 23.74 27.05
CA ILE A 170 19.18 24.87 27.77
C ILE A 170 19.73 24.96 29.20
N GLU A 171 19.85 23.84 29.93
CA GLU A 171 20.43 23.80 31.28
C GLU A 171 21.92 24.19 31.30
N ALA A 172 22.66 23.81 30.25
CA ALA A 172 24.05 24.18 30.06
C ALA A 172 24.26 25.66 29.69
N GLY A 173 23.15 26.40 29.40
CA GLY A 173 23.19 27.81 28.98
C GLY A 173 23.68 28.00 27.55
N GLN A 174 23.62 26.98 26.70
CA GLN A 174 23.97 27.11 25.28
C GLN A 174 22.94 27.97 24.54
N PRO A 175 23.35 28.88 23.64
CA PRO A 175 22.43 29.63 22.80
C PRO A 175 21.58 28.72 21.95
N ILE A 176 20.25 28.97 21.90
CA ILE A 176 19.30 28.08 21.24
C ILE A 176 19.51 28.01 19.72
N ASP A 177 20.00 29.09 19.12
CA ASP A 177 20.30 29.15 17.68
C ASP A 177 21.50 28.25 17.31
N GLU A 178 22.51 28.21 18.14
CA GLU A 178 23.66 27.31 17.95
C GLU A 178 23.24 25.86 18.11
N PHE A 179 22.46 25.55 19.14
CA PHE A 179 21.91 24.22 19.35
C PHE A 179 21.04 23.79 18.15
N MET A 180 20.13 24.64 17.67
CA MET A 180 19.25 24.30 16.56
C MET A 180 19.99 24.08 15.24
N ARG A 181 21.09 24.77 14.99
CA ARG A 181 21.93 24.55 13.80
C ARG A 181 22.58 23.17 13.83
N SER A 182 23.15 22.78 14.96
CA SER A 182 23.76 21.45 15.12
C SER A 182 22.72 20.34 15.09
N GLU A 183 21.55 20.56 15.69
CA GLU A 183 20.47 19.59 15.72
C GLU A 183 19.81 19.38 14.35
N GLN A 184 19.75 20.41 13.50
CA GLN A 184 19.21 20.25 12.15
C GLN A 184 19.99 19.19 11.35
N GLU A 185 21.31 19.21 11.44
CA GLU A 185 22.18 18.24 10.78
C GLU A 185 22.03 16.84 11.40
N THR A 186 22.09 16.77 12.74
CA THR A 186 21.92 15.52 13.51
C THR A 186 20.59 14.84 13.24
N VAL A 187 19.48 15.59 13.28
CA VAL A 187 18.14 15.04 13.03
C VAL A 187 17.96 14.65 11.56
N ALA A 188 18.55 15.40 10.62
CA ALA A 188 18.52 15.03 9.21
C ALA A 188 19.25 13.70 8.95
N GLU A 189 20.40 13.48 9.59
CA GLU A 189 21.17 12.23 9.50
C GLU A 189 20.41 11.07 10.16
N GLN A 190 19.89 11.26 11.37
CA GLN A 190 19.09 10.26 12.07
C GLN A 190 17.83 9.88 11.28
N TYR A 191 17.16 10.87 10.69
CA TYR A 191 15.99 10.62 9.83
C TYR A 191 16.36 9.86 8.56
N SER A 192 17.50 10.18 7.95
CA SER A 192 18.02 9.45 6.79
C SER A 192 18.28 7.99 7.13
N THR A 193 18.97 7.73 8.24
CA THR A 193 19.26 6.35 8.71
C THR A 193 17.98 5.57 8.99
N LEU A 194 17.02 6.18 9.68
CA LEU A 194 15.72 5.57 9.94
C LEU A 194 14.97 5.25 8.65
N TYR A 195 15.01 6.15 7.67
CA TYR A 195 14.38 5.97 6.37
C TYR A 195 15.01 4.83 5.58
N ASP A 196 16.36 4.76 5.57
CA ASP A 196 17.10 3.68 4.91
C ASP A 196 16.81 2.32 5.56
N THR A 197 16.76 2.21 6.88
CA THR A 197 16.36 0.99 7.59
C THR A 197 14.95 0.54 7.23
N ARG A 198 14.03 1.50 7.03
CA ARG A 198 12.67 1.18 6.57
C ARG A 198 12.66 0.67 5.12
N LEU A 199 13.48 1.23 4.24
CA LEU A 199 13.61 0.73 2.87
C LEU A 199 14.22 -0.68 2.82
N GLU A 200 15.24 -0.98 3.62
CA GLU A 200 15.78 -2.33 3.77
C GLU A 200 14.71 -3.32 4.26
N SER A 201 13.86 -2.88 5.21
CA SER A 201 12.73 -3.70 5.66
C SER A 201 11.71 -3.95 4.54
N VAL A 202 11.48 -2.97 3.65
CA VAL A 202 10.62 -3.13 2.47
C VAL A 202 11.22 -4.14 1.49
N ASP A 203 12.53 -4.09 1.23
CA ASP A 203 13.22 -5.03 0.34
C ASP A 203 13.16 -6.46 0.89
N THR A 204 13.40 -6.64 2.20
CA THR A 204 13.21 -7.95 2.88
C THR A 204 11.76 -8.44 2.79
N MET A 205 10.78 -7.56 3.00
CA MET A 205 9.36 -7.93 2.83
C MET A 205 9.02 -8.33 1.40
N GLN A 206 9.65 -7.72 0.40
CA GLN A 206 9.51 -8.10 -1.00
C GLN A 206 9.99 -9.54 -1.25
N GLU A 207 11.15 -9.92 -0.72
CA GLU A 207 11.68 -11.29 -0.83
C GLU A 207 10.75 -12.31 -0.16
N ILE A 208 10.26 -12.00 1.04
CA ILE A 208 9.28 -12.83 1.76
C ILE A 208 8.00 -12.97 0.94
N TYR A 209 7.48 -11.86 0.39
CA TYR A 209 6.28 -11.88 -0.43
C TYR A 209 6.43 -12.76 -1.67
N VAL A 210 7.54 -12.63 -2.41
CA VAL A 210 7.83 -13.48 -3.58
C VAL A 210 7.88 -14.95 -3.18
N SER A 211 8.57 -15.29 -2.10
CA SER A 211 8.67 -16.65 -1.59
C SER A 211 7.30 -17.24 -1.21
N MET A 212 6.49 -16.44 -0.49
CA MET A 212 5.15 -16.87 -0.06
C MET A 212 4.18 -17.03 -1.24
N VAL A 213 4.21 -16.12 -2.23
CA VAL A 213 3.37 -16.23 -3.44
C VAL A 213 3.80 -17.45 -4.24
N THR A 214 5.11 -17.70 -4.39
CA THR A 214 5.63 -18.88 -5.10
C THR A 214 5.20 -20.17 -4.40
N ALA A 215 5.34 -20.26 -3.08
CA ALA A 215 4.85 -21.41 -2.32
C ALA A 215 3.33 -21.60 -2.45
N GLY A 216 2.57 -20.52 -2.41
CA GLY A 216 1.12 -20.53 -2.63
C GLY A 216 0.73 -21.02 -4.03
N LEU A 217 1.49 -20.61 -5.06
CA LEU A 217 1.29 -21.12 -6.43
C LEU A 217 1.52 -22.63 -6.52
N PHE A 218 2.58 -23.16 -5.90
CA PHE A 218 2.78 -24.62 -5.82
C PHE A 218 1.61 -25.32 -5.15
N GLY A 219 1.09 -24.76 -4.05
CA GLY A 219 -0.11 -25.28 -3.38
C GLY A 219 -1.34 -25.31 -4.29
N LEU A 220 -1.54 -24.27 -5.10
CA LEU A 220 -2.63 -24.19 -6.08
C LEU A 220 -2.46 -25.19 -7.22
N VAL A 221 -1.23 -25.38 -7.74
CA VAL A 221 -0.90 -26.35 -8.77
C VAL A 221 -1.20 -27.77 -8.28
N ILE A 222 -0.70 -28.13 -7.09
CA ILE A 222 -0.95 -29.45 -6.48
C ILE A 222 -2.46 -29.64 -6.24
N SER A 223 -3.15 -28.61 -5.78
CA SER A 223 -4.60 -28.65 -5.55
C SER A 223 -5.40 -28.87 -6.84
N GLY A 224 -4.98 -28.23 -7.96
CA GLY A 224 -5.57 -28.44 -9.27
C GLY A 224 -5.38 -29.86 -9.79
N ILE A 225 -4.19 -30.40 -9.68
CA ILE A 225 -3.88 -31.80 -10.07
C ILE A 225 -4.67 -32.78 -9.19
N HIS A 226 -4.72 -32.54 -7.89
CA HIS A 226 -5.47 -33.36 -6.94
C HIS A 226 -6.97 -33.41 -7.27
N LEU A 227 -7.55 -32.30 -7.73
CA LEU A 227 -8.96 -32.20 -8.09
C LEU A 227 -9.34 -33.22 -9.17
N VAL A 228 -8.43 -33.55 -10.10
CA VAL A 228 -8.69 -34.47 -11.24
C VAL A 228 -8.21 -35.90 -10.95
N LEU A 229 -7.02 -36.08 -10.38
CA LEU A 229 -6.50 -37.41 -10.12
C LEU A 229 -7.35 -38.25 -9.17
N PHE A 230 -7.95 -37.65 -8.17
CA PHE A 230 -8.83 -38.36 -7.22
C PHE A 230 -10.26 -38.57 -7.72
N GLU A 231 -10.68 -37.91 -8.79
CA GLU A 231 -11.97 -38.22 -9.45
C GLU A 231 -11.93 -39.62 -10.09
N VAL A 232 -10.75 -40.04 -10.53
CA VAL A 232 -10.51 -41.32 -11.25
C VAL A 232 -10.42 -42.54 -10.32
N GLY A 233 -10.11 -42.35 -9.06
CA GLY A 233 -9.82 -43.47 -8.12
C GLY A 233 -10.97 -43.81 -7.16
N SER A 234 -12.07 -43.09 -7.13
CA SER A 234 -13.12 -43.27 -6.13
C SER A 234 -14.39 -43.85 -6.73
N ALA A 235 -14.55 -45.16 -6.58
CA ALA A 235 -15.75 -45.92 -6.96
C ALA A 235 -16.93 -45.77 -5.97
N SER A 236 -16.92 -44.81 -5.10
CA SER A 236 -18.00 -44.63 -4.13
C SER A 236 -18.81 -43.36 -4.44
N ASP A 237 -20.12 -43.53 -4.73
CA ASP A 237 -21.14 -42.49 -4.89
C ASP A 237 -21.38 -41.63 -3.65
N ALA A 238 -20.40 -41.52 -2.75
CA ALA A 238 -20.55 -40.75 -1.54
C ALA A 238 -20.35 -39.24 -1.83
N PRO A 239 -21.35 -38.38 -1.59
CA PRO A 239 -21.24 -36.93 -1.73
C PRO A 239 -20.13 -36.31 -0.86
N ILE A 240 -19.56 -37.10 0.02
CA ILE A 240 -18.48 -36.77 0.95
C ILE A 240 -17.15 -36.50 0.21
N GLU A 241 -16.85 -37.20 -0.89
CA GLU A 241 -15.54 -37.06 -1.56
C GLU A 241 -15.43 -35.80 -2.43
N VAL A 242 -16.47 -35.39 -3.12
CA VAL A 242 -16.49 -34.15 -3.89
C VAL A 242 -16.32 -32.94 -2.98
N ALA A 243 -16.96 -32.95 -1.81
CA ALA A 243 -16.81 -31.91 -0.80
C ALA A 243 -15.38 -31.84 -0.24
N SER A 244 -14.66 -32.95 -0.09
CA SER A 244 -13.27 -32.94 0.42
C SER A 244 -12.27 -32.33 -0.57
N ARG A 245 -12.45 -32.57 -1.87
CA ARG A 245 -11.62 -32.06 -2.97
C ARG A 245 -11.76 -30.54 -3.13
N LEU A 246 -13.03 -30.05 -3.15
CA LEU A 246 -13.34 -28.63 -3.16
C LEU A 246 -12.76 -27.92 -1.93
N ARG A 247 -12.75 -28.56 -0.76
CA ARG A 247 -12.15 -27.99 0.46
C ARG A 247 -10.68 -27.69 0.30
N PHE A 248 -9.88 -28.64 -0.26
CA PHE A 248 -8.45 -28.45 -0.43
C PHE A 248 -8.14 -27.30 -1.40
N LEU A 249 -8.87 -27.21 -2.51
CA LEU A 249 -8.77 -26.10 -3.47
C LEU A 249 -9.17 -24.77 -2.83
N LEU A 250 -10.28 -24.73 -2.11
CA LEU A 250 -10.74 -23.53 -1.42
C LEU A 250 -9.77 -23.10 -0.32
N LEU A 251 -9.19 -24.03 0.42
CA LEU A 251 -8.18 -23.75 1.44
C LEU A 251 -6.91 -23.15 0.82
N ALA A 252 -6.39 -23.78 -0.24
CA ALA A 252 -5.21 -23.28 -0.96
C ALA A 252 -5.47 -21.88 -1.53
N SER A 253 -6.65 -21.66 -2.11
CA SER A 253 -7.08 -20.37 -2.66
C SER A 253 -7.22 -19.31 -1.57
N PHE A 254 -7.80 -19.67 -0.43
CA PHE A 254 -7.94 -18.78 0.73
C PHE A 254 -6.56 -18.39 1.29
N MET A 255 -5.65 -19.36 1.45
CA MET A 255 -4.28 -19.09 1.91
C MET A 255 -3.53 -18.18 0.94
N PHE A 256 -3.65 -18.41 -0.37
CA PHE A 256 -3.06 -17.54 -1.39
C PHE A 256 -3.59 -16.10 -1.30
N MET A 257 -4.90 -15.95 -1.15
CA MET A 257 -5.54 -14.63 -1.00
C MET A 257 -5.14 -13.94 0.30
N LEU A 258 -5.01 -14.70 1.39
CA LEU A 258 -4.58 -14.21 2.69
C LEU A 258 -3.14 -13.68 2.63
N VAL A 259 -2.23 -14.35 1.91
CA VAL A 259 -0.86 -13.87 1.66
C VAL A 259 -0.88 -12.52 0.93
N ASN A 260 -1.68 -12.39 -0.12
CA ASN A 260 -1.79 -11.14 -0.88
C ASN A 260 -2.37 -9.99 -0.03
N ILE A 261 -3.43 -10.24 0.71
CA ILE A 261 -4.04 -9.24 1.62
C ILE A 261 -3.06 -8.88 2.74
N GLY A 262 -2.44 -9.88 3.38
CA GLY A 262 -1.45 -9.69 4.43
C GLY A 262 -0.26 -8.86 3.97
N ALA A 263 0.23 -9.11 2.75
CA ALA A 263 1.29 -8.31 2.15
C ALA A 263 0.89 -6.83 2.00
N VAL A 264 -0.31 -6.53 1.49
CA VAL A 264 -0.79 -5.13 1.37
C VAL A 264 -0.77 -4.43 2.73
N PHE A 265 -1.22 -5.10 3.81
CA PHE A 265 -1.20 -4.52 5.15
C PHE A 265 0.23 -4.36 5.68
N ALA A 266 1.10 -5.34 5.51
CA ALA A 266 2.50 -5.31 5.95
C ALA A 266 3.27 -4.17 5.27
N PHE A 267 3.20 -4.07 3.94
CA PHE A 267 3.83 -2.99 3.19
C PHE A 267 3.26 -1.62 3.55
N ARG A 268 1.94 -1.52 3.76
CA ARG A 268 1.32 -0.26 4.20
C ARG A 268 1.80 0.21 5.58
N ALA A 269 2.14 -0.71 6.48
CA ALA A 269 2.64 -0.38 7.80
C ALA A 269 4.10 0.10 7.77
N THR A 270 4.91 -0.42 6.84
CA THR A 270 6.36 -0.16 6.77
C THR A 270 6.71 1.01 5.87
N ILE A 271 5.99 1.19 4.74
CA ILE A 271 6.28 2.24 3.77
C ILE A 271 6.00 3.62 4.37
N PRO A 272 6.97 4.58 4.31
CA PRO A 272 6.73 5.96 4.71
C PRO A 272 5.60 6.60 3.90
N ASP A 273 4.67 7.24 4.59
CA ASP A 273 3.50 7.90 3.96
C ASP A 273 3.87 9.33 3.52
N ASP A 274 4.43 9.48 2.33
CA ASP A 274 4.77 10.78 1.73
C ASP A 274 3.70 11.19 0.72
N ALA A 275 3.00 12.28 1.03
CA ALA A 275 2.04 12.85 0.10
C ALA A 275 2.77 13.55 -1.06
N THR A 276 2.43 13.21 -2.31
CA THR A 276 2.94 13.89 -3.51
C THR A 276 2.19 15.18 -3.78
N PHE A 277 0.85 15.14 -3.66
CA PHE A 277 0.00 16.31 -3.91
C PHE A 277 -0.27 17.13 -2.67
N ALA A 278 -0.26 18.44 -2.82
CA ALA A 278 -0.68 19.38 -1.77
C ALA A 278 -2.17 19.16 -1.41
N ARG A 279 -2.51 19.32 -0.12
CA ARG A 279 -3.89 19.30 0.38
C ARG A 279 -4.45 20.73 0.51
N ASP A 280 -4.22 21.56 -0.51
CA ASP A 280 -4.72 22.92 -0.48
C ASP A 280 -6.22 22.98 -0.77
N GLU A 281 -6.90 23.97 -0.17
CA GLU A 281 -8.34 24.21 -0.35
C GLU A 281 -8.66 24.81 -1.72
N LEU A 282 -7.65 25.33 -2.44
CA LEU A 282 -7.84 25.95 -3.75
C LEU A 282 -8.07 24.91 -4.84
N GLU A 283 -9.19 25.01 -5.53
CA GLU A 283 -9.51 24.18 -6.67
C GLU A 283 -8.68 24.60 -7.90
N THR A 284 -7.75 23.73 -8.30
CA THR A 284 -6.98 23.95 -9.53
C THR A 284 -7.71 23.38 -10.75
N PRO A 285 -7.51 23.96 -11.96
CA PRO A 285 -8.10 23.42 -13.19
C PRO A 285 -7.76 21.94 -13.43
N PHE A 286 -6.58 21.51 -12.98
CA PHE A 286 -6.16 20.12 -13.06
C PHE A 286 -7.08 19.22 -12.21
N ARG A 287 -7.35 19.59 -10.95
CA ARG A 287 -8.19 18.78 -10.04
C ARG A 287 -9.62 18.66 -10.57
N LEU A 288 -10.17 19.74 -11.12
CA LEU A 288 -11.49 19.72 -11.75
C LEU A 288 -11.53 18.80 -12.97
N ASN A 289 -10.52 18.91 -13.86
CA ASN A 289 -10.45 18.08 -15.06
C ASN A 289 -10.21 16.59 -14.72
N ALA A 290 -9.35 16.28 -13.75
CA ALA A 290 -9.12 14.93 -13.28
C ALA A 290 -10.39 14.32 -12.68
N ARG A 291 -11.14 15.08 -11.87
CA ARG A 291 -12.44 14.65 -11.30
C ARG A 291 -13.49 14.40 -12.38
N ARG A 292 -13.60 15.30 -13.37
CA ARG A 292 -14.52 15.12 -14.52
C ARG A 292 -14.14 13.90 -15.36
N ALA A 293 -12.85 13.73 -15.65
CA ALA A 293 -12.35 12.57 -16.38
C ALA A 293 -12.65 11.27 -15.62
N LEU A 294 -12.48 11.26 -14.28
CA LEU A 294 -12.74 10.10 -13.45
C LEU A 294 -14.24 9.74 -13.41
N LEU A 295 -15.12 10.72 -13.31
CA LEU A 295 -16.57 10.50 -13.36
C LEU A 295 -17.01 10.02 -14.75
N ALA A 296 -16.56 10.66 -15.83
CA ALA A 296 -16.92 10.28 -17.19
C ALA A 296 -16.42 8.85 -17.53
N SER A 297 -15.16 8.56 -17.22
CA SER A 297 -14.60 7.21 -17.44
C SER A 297 -15.28 6.16 -16.55
N GLY A 298 -15.66 6.51 -15.33
CA GLY A 298 -16.42 5.63 -14.42
C GLY A 298 -17.76 5.22 -14.98
N VAL A 299 -18.54 6.17 -15.54
CA VAL A 299 -19.82 5.88 -16.19
C VAL A 299 -19.64 4.98 -17.40
N VAL A 300 -18.63 5.27 -18.26
CA VAL A 300 -18.33 4.43 -19.43
C VAL A 300 -17.90 3.02 -19.00
N THR A 301 -17.07 2.91 -17.97
CA THR A 301 -16.62 1.62 -17.42
C THR A 301 -17.81 0.80 -16.90
N LEU A 302 -18.72 1.41 -16.14
CA LEU A 302 -19.94 0.73 -15.66
C LEU A 302 -20.83 0.26 -16.81
N GLY A 303 -21.00 1.09 -17.84
CA GLY A 303 -21.72 0.71 -19.05
C GLY A 303 -21.09 -0.47 -19.79
N LEU A 304 -19.76 -0.46 -19.95
CA LEU A 304 -19.02 -1.57 -20.56
C LEU A 304 -19.04 -2.84 -19.70
N LEU A 305 -18.94 -2.73 -18.38
CA LEU A 305 -19.07 -3.88 -17.46
C LEU A 305 -20.46 -4.51 -17.57
N PHE A 306 -21.51 -3.70 -17.67
CA PHE A 306 -22.86 -4.19 -17.86
C PHE A 306 -23.01 -4.90 -19.22
N LEU A 307 -22.49 -4.29 -20.30
CA LEU A 307 -22.52 -4.89 -21.64
C LEU A 307 -21.74 -6.21 -21.69
N THR A 308 -20.51 -6.23 -21.14
CA THR A 308 -19.68 -7.45 -21.11
C THR A 308 -20.33 -8.54 -20.25
N SER A 309 -21.00 -8.19 -19.15
CA SER A 309 -21.72 -9.18 -18.34
C SER A 309 -22.88 -9.82 -19.10
N ILE A 310 -23.62 -9.04 -19.89
CA ILE A 310 -24.68 -9.56 -20.77
C ILE A 310 -24.08 -10.51 -21.82
N VAL A 311 -23.00 -10.11 -22.48
CA VAL A 311 -22.32 -10.95 -23.49
C VAL A 311 -21.84 -12.27 -22.88
N VAL A 312 -21.22 -12.21 -21.69
CA VAL A 312 -20.75 -13.41 -20.97
C VAL A 312 -21.93 -14.31 -20.61
N VAL A 313 -23.06 -13.78 -20.16
CA VAL A 313 -24.26 -14.59 -19.83
C VAL A 313 -24.85 -15.24 -21.06
N ILE A 314 -24.99 -14.50 -22.17
CA ILE A 314 -25.58 -15.02 -23.41
C ILE A 314 -24.70 -16.10 -24.06
N TYR A 315 -23.39 -15.88 -24.09
CA TYR A 315 -22.42 -16.78 -24.74
C TYR A 315 -21.66 -17.64 -23.73
N TRP A 316 -22.25 -17.92 -22.56
CA TRP A 316 -21.58 -18.64 -21.49
C TRP A 316 -21.02 -20.00 -21.89
N SER A 317 -21.75 -20.77 -22.73
CA SER A 317 -21.33 -22.08 -23.21
C SER A 317 -20.01 -22.02 -24.02
N ALA A 318 -19.87 -21.02 -24.89
CA ALA A 318 -18.70 -20.83 -25.75
C ALA A 318 -17.54 -20.19 -24.97
N ILE A 319 -17.83 -19.13 -24.20
CA ILE A 319 -16.82 -18.36 -23.45
C ILE A 319 -16.30 -19.19 -22.26
N GLY A 320 -17.16 -19.96 -21.59
CA GLY A 320 -16.77 -20.80 -20.45
C GLY A 320 -15.79 -21.91 -20.83
N ALA A 321 -15.89 -22.46 -22.02
CA ALA A 321 -14.92 -23.44 -22.56
C ALA A 321 -13.54 -22.79 -22.76
N SER A 322 -13.50 -21.56 -23.30
CA SER A 322 -12.27 -20.82 -23.62
C SER A 322 -11.91 -19.76 -22.57
N TRP A 323 -12.38 -19.90 -21.32
CA TRP A 323 -12.17 -18.92 -20.26
C TRP A 323 -10.70 -18.69 -19.94
N ASP A 324 -9.85 -19.71 -20.04
CA ASP A 324 -8.40 -19.66 -19.90
C ASP A 324 -7.71 -18.74 -20.92
N LYS A 325 -8.26 -18.60 -22.14
CA LYS A 325 -7.74 -17.69 -23.18
C LYS A 325 -8.25 -16.27 -23.02
N TYR A 326 -9.54 -16.09 -22.81
CA TYR A 326 -10.20 -14.79 -22.91
C TYR A 326 -10.69 -14.20 -21.59
N GLY A 327 -10.80 -14.98 -20.52
CA GLY A 327 -11.41 -14.55 -19.26
C GLY A 327 -10.79 -13.29 -18.67
N LEU A 328 -9.45 -13.24 -18.55
CA LEU A 328 -8.74 -12.07 -18.03
C LEU A 328 -8.80 -10.86 -18.99
N LEU A 329 -8.81 -11.07 -20.32
CA LEU A 329 -8.98 -10.01 -21.31
C LEU A 329 -10.40 -9.43 -21.26
N LEU A 330 -11.42 -10.28 -21.12
CA LEU A 330 -12.80 -9.85 -20.94
C LEU A 330 -13.01 -9.00 -19.68
N LEU A 331 -12.22 -9.23 -18.65
CA LEU A 331 -12.21 -8.38 -17.45
C LEU A 331 -11.40 -7.08 -17.66
N ALA A 332 -10.33 -7.10 -18.47
CA ALA A 332 -9.48 -5.94 -18.73
C ALA A 332 -10.15 -4.90 -19.64
N ILE A 333 -10.85 -5.35 -20.70
CA ILE A 333 -11.47 -4.49 -21.72
C ILE A 333 -12.41 -3.43 -21.09
N PRO A 334 -13.41 -3.79 -20.27
CA PRO A 334 -14.33 -2.80 -19.70
C PRO A 334 -13.69 -1.83 -18.71
N LEU A 335 -12.55 -2.21 -18.11
CA LEU A 335 -11.80 -1.34 -17.19
C LEU A 335 -10.86 -0.36 -17.92
N THR A 336 -10.60 -0.58 -19.20
CA THR A 336 -9.66 0.23 -20.02
C THR A 336 -9.96 1.74 -19.99
N PRO A 337 -11.21 2.24 -20.02
CA PRO A 337 -11.48 3.69 -19.97
C PRO A 337 -10.92 4.37 -18.71
N MET A 338 -10.79 3.64 -17.59
CA MET A 338 -10.18 4.15 -16.36
C MET A 338 -8.67 4.42 -16.49
N LEU A 339 -8.01 3.96 -17.54
CA LEU A 339 -6.62 4.34 -17.84
C LEU A 339 -6.48 5.83 -18.17
N ILE A 340 -7.52 6.47 -18.73
CA ILE A 340 -7.46 7.88 -19.11
C ILE A 340 -7.23 8.78 -17.88
N PRO A 341 -8.11 8.80 -16.87
CA PRO A 341 -7.87 9.63 -15.69
C PRO A 341 -6.63 9.20 -14.89
N SER A 342 -6.35 7.90 -14.82
CA SER A 342 -5.15 7.40 -14.13
C SER A 342 -3.86 7.85 -14.80
N SER A 343 -3.81 7.86 -16.15
CA SER A 343 -2.65 8.34 -16.89
C SER A 343 -2.43 9.85 -16.75
N LEU A 344 -3.51 10.64 -16.67
CA LEU A 344 -3.44 12.08 -16.39
C LEU A 344 -2.85 12.33 -15.00
N ILE A 345 -3.30 11.59 -13.99
CA ILE A 345 -2.81 11.72 -12.62
C ILE A 345 -1.34 11.27 -12.52
N MET A 346 -0.98 10.13 -13.12
CA MET A 346 0.41 9.66 -13.14
C MET A 346 1.36 10.62 -13.89
N ARG A 347 0.88 11.31 -14.94
CA ARG A 347 1.67 12.35 -15.62
C ARG A 347 1.89 13.55 -14.71
N GLU A 348 0.86 13.99 -14.02
CA GLU A 348 0.99 15.11 -13.06
C GLU A 348 1.88 14.74 -11.88
N GLU A 349 1.77 13.53 -11.32
CA GLU A 349 2.69 13.03 -10.29
C GLU A 349 4.15 13.16 -10.74
N ARG A 350 4.47 12.76 -11.96
CA ARG A 350 5.82 12.89 -12.53
C ARG A 350 6.23 14.36 -12.70
N GLN A 351 5.32 15.24 -13.11
CA GLN A 351 5.61 16.66 -13.24
C GLN A 351 5.85 17.33 -11.87
N VAL A 352 5.07 16.94 -10.85
CA VAL A 352 5.27 17.41 -9.48
C VAL A 352 6.65 17.00 -8.97
N LEU A 353 7.05 15.73 -9.15
CA LEU A 353 8.38 15.28 -8.74
C LEU A 353 9.51 16.07 -9.43
N ARG A 354 9.38 16.38 -10.71
CA ARG A 354 10.37 17.21 -11.45
C ARG A 354 10.37 18.66 -10.97
N ARG A 355 9.22 19.23 -10.59
CA ARG A 355 9.15 20.56 -9.95
C ARG A 355 9.84 20.54 -8.59
N ASP A 356 9.66 19.47 -7.82
CA ASP A 356 10.32 19.30 -6.51
C ASP A 356 11.85 19.28 -6.66
N GLU A 357 12.39 18.63 -7.70
CA GLU A 357 13.83 18.54 -7.96
C GLU A 357 14.49 19.91 -8.18
N THR A 358 13.81 20.85 -8.84
CA THR A 358 14.35 22.18 -9.14
C THR A 358 14.05 23.21 -8.05
N TYR A 359 13.17 22.89 -7.10
CA TYR A 359 12.75 23.80 -6.04
C TYR A 359 13.90 24.25 -5.09
N PRO A 360 14.88 23.40 -4.66
CA PRO A 360 16.00 23.83 -3.84
C PRO A 360 16.81 24.98 -4.47
N ASP A 361 17.02 24.93 -5.79
CA ASP A 361 17.76 25.95 -6.50
C ASP A 361 16.95 27.25 -6.63
N PHE A 362 15.65 27.14 -6.89
CA PHE A 362 14.75 28.29 -6.88
C PHE A 362 14.73 29.00 -5.53
N ILE A 363 14.57 28.27 -4.42
CA ILE A 363 14.47 28.90 -3.10
C ILE A 363 15.80 29.55 -2.67
N ARG A 364 16.95 28.93 -3.01
CA ARG A 364 18.28 29.47 -2.76
C ARG A 364 18.48 30.78 -3.55
N ALA A 365 18.15 30.78 -4.83
CA ALA A 365 18.23 31.98 -5.66
C ALA A 365 17.30 33.10 -5.15
N LEU A 366 16.09 32.73 -4.72
CA LEU A 366 15.10 33.66 -4.13
C LEU A 366 15.65 34.32 -2.87
N GLY A 367 16.19 33.52 -1.93
CA GLY A 367 16.76 34.05 -0.67
C GLY A 367 17.96 34.96 -0.89
N GLY A 368 18.89 34.57 -1.78
CA GLY A 368 20.04 35.38 -2.15
C GLY A 368 19.65 36.71 -2.79
N THR A 369 18.65 36.69 -3.68
CA THR A 369 18.14 37.91 -4.32
C THR A 369 17.39 38.81 -3.34
N ALA A 370 16.59 38.22 -2.44
CA ALA A 370 15.88 38.97 -1.40
C ALA A 370 16.84 39.66 -0.44
N GLN A 371 17.90 39.00 -0.03
CA GLN A 371 18.96 39.57 0.83
C GLN A 371 19.70 40.73 0.15
N ALA A 372 20.05 40.56 -1.13
CA ALA A 372 20.82 41.55 -1.88
C ALA A 372 20.03 42.84 -2.19
N ARG A 373 18.71 42.73 -2.33
CA ARG A 373 17.90 43.86 -2.79
C ARG A 373 17.09 44.51 -1.69
N SER A 374 16.88 43.90 -0.52
CA SER A 374 16.05 44.37 0.60
C SER A 374 14.71 44.98 0.15
N SER A 375 14.17 44.49 -0.94
CA SER A 375 13.17 45.18 -1.76
C SER A 375 11.86 44.37 -1.83
N GLU A 376 10.86 45.02 -2.39
CA GLU A 376 9.51 44.50 -2.64
C GLU A 376 9.55 43.07 -3.25
N PRO A 377 8.71 42.14 -2.77
CA PRO A 377 8.69 40.73 -3.25
C PRO A 377 8.58 40.60 -4.78
N SER A 378 7.85 41.52 -5.44
CA SER A 378 7.70 41.55 -6.89
C SER A 378 9.03 41.79 -7.62
N ALA A 379 9.85 42.70 -7.12
CA ALA A 379 11.16 43.04 -7.69
C ALA A 379 12.17 41.89 -7.50
N THR A 380 12.05 41.17 -6.38
CA THR A 380 12.88 39.97 -6.11
C THR A 380 12.58 38.86 -7.10
N ILE A 381 11.29 38.51 -7.30
CA ILE A 381 10.90 37.48 -8.27
C ILE A 381 11.25 37.88 -9.71
N LYS A 382 11.05 39.15 -10.05
CA LYS A 382 11.40 39.66 -11.39
C LYS A 382 12.91 39.51 -11.70
N ALA A 383 13.77 39.62 -10.71
CA ALA A 383 15.22 39.44 -10.90
C ALA A 383 15.62 37.99 -11.20
N LEU A 384 14.80 37.02 -10.84
CA LEU A 384 15.04 35.60 -11.13
C LEU A 384 14.65 35.18 -12.57
N ARG A 385 14.04 36.05 -13.32
CA ARG A 385 13.49 35.77 -14.68
C ARG A 385 14.54 35.34 -15.71
N GLY A 386 15.82 35.51 -15.45
CA GLY A 386 16.91 35.07 -16.33
C GLY A 386 17.47 33.69 -16.00
N ILE A 387 16.94 33.02 -15.00
CA ILE A 387 17.37 31.71 -14.53
C ILE A 387 16.33 30.68 -14.97
N ASP A 388 16.77 29.59 -15.55
CA ASP A 388 15.90 28.47 -15.96
C ASP A 388 15.66 27.54 -14.77
N PHE A 389 14.43 27.48 -14.29
CA PHE A 389 13.97 26.55 -13.24
C PHE A 389 13.09 25.43 -13.84
N GLY A 390 13.13 25.20 -15.13
CA GLY A 390 12.46 24.13 -15.82
C GLY A 390 10.93 24.17 -15.67
N LEU A 391 10.33 23.11 -15.09
CA LEU A 391 8.87 23.04 -14.95
C LEU A 391 8.28 24.03 -13.94
N LEU A 392 9.11 24.70 -13.12
CA LEU A 392 8.64 25.74 -12.19
C LEU A 392 8.46 27.11 -12.87
N ASP A 393 9.12 27.39 -14.00
CA ASP A 393 9.10 28.70 -14.66
C ASP A 393 7.68 29.23 -14.88
N GLY A 394 6.78 28.38 -15.38
CA GLY A 394 5.40 28.79 -15.58
C GLY A 394 4.65 29.17 -14.29
N SER A 395 5.01 28.58 -13.16
CA SER A 395 4.43 28.93 -11.85
C SER A 395 5.08 30.19 -11.27
N ILE A 396 6.39 30.37 -11.49
CA ILE A 396 7.14 31.58 -11.11
C ILE A 396 6.64 32.80 -11.90
N ASP A 397 6.41 32.68 -13.20
CA ASP A 397 5.86 33.75 -14.04
C ASP A 397 4.45 34.17 -13.58
N ARG A 398 3.61 33.22 -13.19
CA ARG A 398 2.28 33.52 -12.62
C ARG A 398 2.39 34.21 -11.27
N LEU A 399 3.33 33.78 -10.44
CA LEU A 399 3.60 34.42 -9.15
C LEU A 399 4.06 35.86 -9.33
N GLU A 400 5.00 36.14 -10.24
CA GLU A 400 5.48 37.48 -10.56
C GLU A 400 4.33 38.38 -11.02
N LYS A 401 3.49 37.91 -11.96
CA LYS A 401 2.31 38.64 -12.42
C LYS A 401 1.35 39.00 -11.28
N ARG A 402 1.09 38.07 -10.34
CA ARG A 402 0.21 38.29 -9.20
C ARG A 402 0.79 39.31 -8.22
N LEU A 403 2.08 39.21 -7.94
CA LEU A 403 2.76 40.19 -7.07
C LEU A 403 2.83 41.57 -7.72
N SER A 404 3.07 41.66 -9.03
CA SER A 404 3.11 42.95 -9.75
C SER A 404 1.76 43.63 -9.83
N THR A 405 0.65 42.88 -9.78
CA THR A 405 -0.72 43.43 -9.71
C THR A 405 -1.16 43.83 -8.29
N ARG A 406 -0.23 43.84 -7.32
CA ARG A 406 -0.45 44.17 -5.89
C ARG A 406 -1.51 43.30 -5.21
N ILE A 407 -1.66 42.04 -5.61
CA ILE A 407 -2.40 41.07 -4.83
C ILE A 407 -1.64 40.86 -3.51
N ASN A 408 -2.38 40.63 -2.42
CA ASN A 408 -1.78 40.31 -1.12
C ASN A 408 -0.71 39.20 -1.30
N SER A 409 0.49 39.46 -0.77
CA SER A 409 1.64 38.58 -0.92
C SER A 409 1.32 37.14 -0.50
N ASP A 410 0.66 36.97 0.64
CA ASP A 410 0.36 35.61 1.18
C ASP A 410 -0.57 34.84 0.24
N ARG A 411 -1.62 35.53 -0.31
CA ARG A 411 -2.50 34.92 -1.32
C ARG A 411 -1.77 34.60 -2.63
N ALA A 412 -0.82 35.43 -3.06
CA ALA A 412 -0.04 35.18 -4.26
C ALA A 412 0.78 33.89 -4.10
N TRP A 413 1.34 33.66 -2.92
CA TRP A 413 2.07 32.46 -2.58
C TRP A 413 1.15 31.23 -2.41
N ASP A 414 -0.05 31.39 -1.87
CA ASP A 414 -1.03 30.28 -1.83
C ASP A 414 -1.42 29.82 -3.23
N TYR A 415 -1.61 30.77 -4.17
CA TYR A 415 -1.82 30.43 -5.58
C TYR A 415 -0.59 29.77 -6.23
N PHE A 416 0.63 30.16 -5.87
CA PHE A 416 1.85 29.50 -6.34
C PHE A 416 1.91 28.06 -5.85
N ASN A 417 1.63 27.82 -4.58
CA ASN A 417 1.54 26.50 -3.99
C ASN A 417 0.49 25.63 -4.69
N ALA A 418 -0.68 26.19 -4.98
CA ALA A 418 -1.74 25.52 -5.73
C ALA A 418 -1.33 25.22 -7.18
N ASP A 419 -0.63 26.15 -7.87
CA ASP A 419 -0.15 25.99 -9.24
C ASP A 419 0.92 24.90 -9.37
N THR A 420 1.79 24.74 -8.37
CA THR A 420 2.80 23.67 -8.33
C THR A 420 2.21 22.31 -8.00
N ASN A 421 1.08 22.29 -7.29
CA ASN A 421 0.37 21.10 -6.82
C ASN A 421 1.26 20.13 -6.00
N SER A 422 2.41 20.60 -5.50
CA SER A 422 3.38 19.83 -4.73
C SER A 422 3.18 20.01 -3.23
N ALA A 423 3.12 18.90 -2.49
CA ALA A 423 3.07 18.92 -1.03
C ALA A 423 4.37 19.44 -0.41
N VAL A 424 5.52 19.14 -1.03
CA VAL A 424 6.84 19.61 -0.57
C VAL A 424 6.95 21.10 -0.78
N ILE A 425 6.74 21.57 -2.00
CA ILE A 425 6.83 23.00 -2.33
C ILE A 425 5.89 23.81 -1.46
N SER A 426 4.61 23.40 -1.31
CA SER A 426 3.63 24.11 -0.49
C SER A 426 4.10 24.29 0.97
N ARG A 427 4.59 23.22 1.59
CA ARG A 427 5.04 23.25 3.00
C ARG A 427 6.31 24.06 3.18
N TYR A 428 7.32 23.84 2.35
CA TYR A 428 8.61 24.53 2.49
C TYR A 428 8.58 25.98 2.05
N THR A 429 7.73 26.36 1.08
CA THR A 429 7.47 27.76 0.73
C THR A 429 6.87 28.50 1.93
N ARG A 430 5.91 27.90 2.65
CA ARG A 430 5.34 28.50 3.87
C ARG A 430 6.40 28.70 4.94
N ILE A 431 7.24 27.70 5.20
CA ILE A 431 8.36 27.79 6.14
C ILE A 431 9.32 28.93 5.75
N TYR A 432 9.65 29.06 4.46
CA TYR A 432 10.50 30.12 3.94
C TYR A 432 9.90 31.51 4.16
N ILE A 433 8.64 31.71 3.80
CA ILE A 433 7.96 33.00 3.92
C ILE A 433 7.90 33.43 5.39
N GLU A 434 7.39 32.59 6.26
CA GLU A 434 7.28 32.89 7.70
C GLU A 434 8.66 33.09 8.34
N GLY A 435 9.62 32.25 7.99
CA GLY A 435 10.99 32.33 8.49
C GLY A 435 11.69 33.60 8.03
N SER A 436 11.58 33.98 6.77
CA SER A 436 12.20 35.19 6.22
C SER A 436 11.61 36.48 6.82
N GLN A 437 10.30 36.49 7.12
CA GLN A 437 9.63 37.59 7.79
C GLN A 437 10.03 37.70 9.26
N SER A 438 10.17 36.57 9.95
CA SER A 438 10.47 36.56 11.39
C SER A 438 11.98 36.76 11.69
N SER A 439 12.88 36.21 10.87
CA SER A 439 14.32 36.28 11.11
C SER A 439 15.01 37.50 10.49
N GLY A 440 14.38 38.12 9.47
CA GLY A 440 15.05 39.18 8.69
C GLY A 440 16.26 38.68 7.87
N GLN A 441 16.50 37.38 7.78
CA GLN A 441 17.65 36.75 7.14
C GLN A 441 17.21 35.82 5.99
N PRO A 442 16.69 36.35 4.88
CA PRO A 442 16.09 35.51 3.82
C PRO A 442 17.10 34.56 3.15
N ALA A 443 18.37 34.93 3.02
CA ALA A 443 19.38 34.07 2.43
C ALA A 443 19.69 32.84 3.30
N GLN A 444 19.84 33.00 4.61
CA GLN A 444 20.10 31.88 5.52
C GLN A 444 18.87 30.98 5.64
N THR A 445 17.68 31.57 5.72
CA THR A 445 16.41 30.84 5.70
C THR A 445 16.28 29.99 4.44
N ALA A 446 16.59 30.56 3.27
CA ALA A 446 16.57 29.84 1.99
C ALA A 446 17.57 28.70 1.95
N GLU A 447 18.78 28.90 2.45
CA GLU A 447 19.80 27.85 2.50
C GLU A 447 19.39 26.68 3.39
N MET A 448 18.82 26.95 4.57
CA MET A 448 18.30 25.90 5.47
C MET A 448 17.14 25.12 4.82
N VAL A 449 16.20 25.82 4.19
CA VAL A 449 15.09 25.19 3.45
C VAL A 449 15.63 24.35 2.29
N SER A 450 16.54 24.91 1.48
CA SER A 450 17.12 24.23 0.33
C SER A 450 17.83 22.93 0.72
N ARG A 451 18.65 22.95 1.79
CA ARG A 451 19.33 21.74 2.32
C ARG A 451 18.32 20.70 2.79
N SER A 452 17.30 21.14 3.54
CA SER A 452 16.28 20.25 4.06
C SER A 452 15.49 19.57 2.95
N VAL A 453 15.08 20.31 1.91
CA VAL A 453 14.42 19.75 0.73
C VAL A 453 15.36 18.82 -0.04
N GLY A 454 16.62 19.21 -0.24
CA GLY A 454 17.62 18.37 -0.91
C GLY A 454 17.80 17.01 -0.23
N SER A 455 17.88 16.99 1.10
CA SER A 455 17.93 15.75 1.89
C SER A 455 16.68 14.90 1.66
N LEU A 456 15.48 15.49 1.74
CA LEU A 456 14.22 14.77 1.51
C LEU A 456 14.15 14.18 0.10
N LEU A 457 14.59 14.94 -0.92
CA LEU A 457 14.59 14.48 -2.32
C LEU A 457 15.57 13.31 -2.53
N SER A 458 16.73 13.32 -1.88
CA SER A 458 17.68 12.20 -1.94
C SER A 458 17.06 10.91 -1.40
N LEU A 459 16.30 11.00 -0.29
CA LEU A 459 15.58 9.86 0.29
C LEU A 459 14.44 9.36 -0.64
N ARG A 460 13.71 10.28 -1.27
CA ARG A 460 12.69 9.94 -2.25
C ARG A 460 13.29 9.23 -3.48
N ASN A 461 14.47 9.63 -3.93
CA ASN A 461 15.16 8.98 -5.03
C ASN A 461 15.56 7.55 -4.68
N ARG A 462 16.08 7.29 -3.49
CA ARG A 462 16.36 5.92 -3.00
C ARG A 462 15.08 5.07 -2.98
N ARG A 463 13.99 5.62 -2.47
CA ARG A 463 12.68 4.95 -2.47
C ARG A 463 12.18 4.63 -3.88
N SER A 464 12.41 5.52 -4.85
CA SER A 464 12.00 5.29 -6.24
C SER A 464 12.76 4.13 -6.89
N LEU A 465 14.02 3.91 -6.51
CA LEU A 465 14.80 2.75 -6.96
C LEU A 465 14.22 1.44 -6.43
N SER A 466 13.95 1.33 -5.13
CA SER A 466 13.26 0.18 -4.52
C SER A 466 11.88 -0.08 -5.18
N ALA A 467 11.11 1.00 -5.44
CA ALA A 467 9.82 0.90 -6.11
C ALA A 467 9.92 0.37 -7.55
N ASN A 468 10.96 0.74 -8.29
CA ASN A 468 11.17 0.25 -9.65
C ASN A 468 11.57 -1.23 -9.66
N THR A 469 12.40 -1.66 -8.72
CA THR A 469 12.76 -3.07 -8.52
C THR A 469 11.50 -3.90 -8.21
N MET A 470 10.70 -3.43 -7.26
CA MET A 470 9.42 -4.08 -6.92
C MET A 470 8.47 -4.20 -8.12
N TRP A 471 8.40 -3.17 -8.98
CA TRP A 471 7.56 -3.20 -10.17
C TRP A 471 8.03 -4.27 -11.18
N GLY A 472 9.34 -4.41 -11.39
CA GLY A 472 9.90 -5.44 -12.25
C GLY A 472 9.62 -6.85 -11.74
N VAL A 473 9.86 -7.08 -10.44
CA VAL A 473 9.56 -8.35 -9.76
C VAL A 473 8.06 -8.68 -9.84
N ALA A 474 7.21 -7.69 -9.64
CA ALA A 474 5.77 -7.82 -9.69
C ALA A 474 5.25 -8.32 -11.04
N ILE A 475 5.77 -7.73 -12.15
CA ILE A 475 5.43 -8.17 -13.52
C ILE A 475 5.90 -9.61 -13.74
N GLY A 476 7.16 -9.92 -13.38
CA GLY A 476 7.72 -11.25 -13.54
C GLY A 476 6.93 -12.32 -12.76
N LEU A 477 6.60 -12.01 -11.50
CA LEU A 477 5.81 -12.91 -10.65
C LEU A 477 4.39 -13.11 -11.19
N LEU A 478 3.75 -12.04 -11.71
CA LEU A 478 2.42 -12.13 -12.29
C LEU A 478 2.41 -13.01 -13.55
N ILE A 479 3.38 -12.82 -14.45
CA ILE A 479 3.50 -13.65 -15.66
C ILE A 479 3.75 -15.11 -15.27
N ALA A 480 4.66 -15.36 -14.33
CA ALA A 480 4.94 -16.69 -13.83
C ALA A 480 3.68 -17.35 -13.20
N SER A 481 2.91 -16.59 -12.41
CA SER A 481 1.66 -17.07 -11.81
C SER A 481 0.63 -17.47 -12.86
N VAL A 482 0.40 -16.60 -13.85
CA VAL A 482 -0.56 -16.84 -14.93
C VAL A 482 -0.12 -18.05 -15.78
N THR A 483 1.16 -18.12 -16.15
CA THR A 483 1.70 -19.21 -16.94
C THR A 483 1.61 -20.54 -16.19
N SER A 484 2.03 -20.58 -14.92
CA SER A 484 1.98 -21.78 -14.08
C SER A 484 0.56 -22.31 -13.92
N LEU A 485 -0.42 -21.43 -13.67
CA LEU A 485 -1.81 -21.81 -13.49
C LEU A 485 -2.46 -22.28 -14.81
N ASN A 486 -2.14 -21.66 -15.95
CA ASN A 486 -2.63 -22.10 -17.26
C ASN A 486 -2.01 -23.45 -17.67
N VAL A 487 -0.72 -23.66 -17.39
CA VAL A 487 -0.09 -24.99 -17.57
C VAL A 487 -0.78 -26.04 -16.71
N THR A 488 -1.11 -25.69 -15.47
CA THR A 488 -1.86 -26.61 -14.58
C THR A 488 -3.22 -26.96 -15.16
N ILE A 489 -3.97 -25.98 -15.68
CA ILE A 489 -5.26 -26.23 -16.33
C ILE A 489 -5.08 -27.18 -17.53
N ALA A 490 -4.07 -26.97 -18.36
CA ALA A 490 -3.79 -27.83 -19.51
C ALA A 490 -3.42 -29.28 -19.10
N ILE A 491 -2.57 -29.42 -18.06
CA ILE A 491 -2.20 -30.76 -17.52
C ILE A 491 -3.47 -31.46 -16.99
N VAL A 492 -4.30 -30.73 -16.25
CA VAL A 492 -5.56 -31.25 -15.69
C VAL A 492 -6.50 -31.74 -16.78
N LEU A 493 -6.65 -30.97 -17.86
CA LEU A 493 -7.47 -31.34 -19.02
C LEU A 493 -6.93 -32.61 -19.73
N GLN A 494 -5.63 -32.61 -20.07
CA GLN A 494 -5.00 -33.75 -20.76
C GLN A 494 -5.03 -35.02 -19.92
N LEU A 495 -4.82 -34.89 -18.61
CA LEU A 495 -4.89 -36.03 -17.69
C LEU A 495 -6.31 -36.59 -17.61
N GLY A 496 -7.32 -35.72 -17.55
CA GLY A 496 -8.74 -36.10 -17.58
C GLY A 496 -9.12 -36.83 -18.87
N GLU A 497 -8.68 -36.34 -20.03
CA GLU A 497 -8.92 -36.98 -21.32
C GLU A 497 -8.17 -38.35 -21.45
N ALA A 498 -6.93 -38.41 -21.03
CA ALA A 498 -6.15 -39.65 -21.05
C ALA A 498 -6.80 -40.77 -20.20
N VAL A 499 -7.30 -40.39 -19.04
CA VAL A 499 -7.97 -41.32 -18.14
C VAL A 499 -9.33 -41.74 -18.71
N ALA A 500 -10.10 -40.84 -19.29
CA ALA A 500 -11.35 -41.16 -19.98
C ALA A 500 -11.12 -42.11 -21.16
N GLY A 501 -10.02 -41.91 -21.93
CA GLY A 501 -9.62 -42.77 -23.03
C GLY A 501 -9.21 -44.21 -22.58
N VAL A 502 -8.51 -44.30 -21.45
CA VAL A 502 -8.17 -45.65 -20.89
C VAL A 502 -9.43 -46.32 -20.37
N ALA A 503 -10.35 -45.61 -19.71
CA ALA A 503 -11.60 -46.18 -19.22
C ALA A 503 -12.47 -46.71 -20.36
N SER A 504 -12.64 -45.96 -21.46
CA SER A 504 -13.40 -46.38 -22.63
C SER A 504 -12.78 -47.58 -23.35
N GLY A 505 -11.44 -47.60 -23.47
CA GLY A 505 -10.70 -48.73 -24.08
C GLY A 505 -10.82 -50.06 -23.28
N ILE A 506 -11.00 -49.96 -21.97
CA ILE A 506 -11.22 -51.13 -21.10
C ILE A 506 -12.68 -51.62 -21.21
N THR A 507 -13.65 -50.71 -21.31
CA THR A 507 -15.06 -51.11 -21.45
C THR A 507 -15.39 -51.71 -22.81
N ASP A 508 -14.69 -51.33 -23.89
CA ASP A 508 -14.89 -51.90 -25.22
C ASP A 508 -14.23 -53.27 -25.47
N ASN A 509 -13.17 -53.59 -24.71
CA ASN A 509 -12.35 -54.81 -24.96
C ASN A 509 -12.40 -55.89 -23.86
N ALA A 510 -13.06 -55.66 -22.74
CA ALA A 510 -13.12 -56.62 -21.65
C ALA A 510 -14.56 -56.99 -21.31
N ASP A 511 -14.81 -58.34 -21.22
CA ASP A 511 -15.97 -58.85 -20.49
C ASP A 511 -15.85 -58.39 -19.04
N VAL A 512 -16.59 -57.33 -18.68
CA VAL A 512 -16.55 -56.65 -17.35
C VAL A 512 -16.82 -57.66 -16.21
N SER A 513 -17.51 -58.78 -16.53
CA SER A 513 -17.74 -59.88 -15.61
C SER A 513 -16.48 -60.67 -15.22
N ALA A 514 -15.49 -60.75 -16.13
CA ALA A 514 -14.24 -61.50 -15.86
C ALA A 514 -13.24 -60.69 -14.97
N LEU A 515 -13.32 -59.35 -14.96
CA LEU A 515 -12.49 -58.49 -14.11
C LEU A 515 -13.00 -58.42 -12.66
N ALA A 516 -14.33 -58.58 -12.45
CA ALA A 516 -14.94 -58.63 -11.12
C ALA A 516 -14.50 -59.90 -10.34
N ASP A 517 -14.26 -61.01 -11.08
CA ASP A 517 -13.87 -62.30 -10.50
C ASP A 517 -12.35 -62.38 -10.08
N PHE A 518 -11.51 -61.47 -10.61
CA PHE A 518 -10.08 -61.39 -10.26
C PHE A 518 -9.76 -60.65 -8.95
N GLY A 519 -10.78 -60.22 -8.21
CA GLY A 519 -10.59 -59.59 -6.89
C GLY A 519 -9.74 -58.33 -6.89
N ALA A 520 -9.35 -57.81 -8.06
CA ALA A 520 -8.77 -56.49 -8.19
C ALA A 520 -9.88 -55.46 -8.06
N GLY A 521 -10.07 -54.90 -6.89
CA GLY A 521 -11.01 -53.83 -6.58
C GLY A 521 -10.68 -52.50 -7.30
N ILE A 522 -10.34 -52.60 -8.57
CA ILE A 522 -10.36 -51.49 -9.51
C ILE A 522 -11.81 -51.41 -10.01
N ALA A 523 -12.70 -50.94 -9.18
CA ALA A 523 -13.97 -50.45 -9.65
C ALA A 523 -13.64 -49.28 -10.58
N LEU A 524 -13.65 -49.55 -11.89
CA LEU A 524 -13.67 -48.50 -12.89
C LEU A 524 -14.94 -47.68 -12.62
N PRO A 525 -14.84 -46.40 -12.26
CA PRO A 525 -16.01 -45.57 -12.18
C PRO A 525 -16.58 -45.55 -13.59
N ILE A 526 -17.74 -46.19 -13.77
CA ILE A 526 -18.56 -45.99 -14.95
C ILE A 526 -18.85 -44.52 -14.95
N MET A 527 -18.23 -43.80 -15.89
CA MET A 527 -18.42 -42.36 -16.05
C MET A 527 -19.87 -42.13 -16.54
N GLU A 528 -20.82 -42.10 -15.58
CA GLU A 528 -22.21 -41.79 -15.87
C GLU A 528 -22.46 -40.29 -16.03
N ASP A 529 -21.43 -39.44 -15.76
CA ASP A 529 -21.65 -37.98 -15.85
C ASP A 529 -20.35 -37.21 -16.22
N SER A 530 -20.02 -37.15 -17.52
CA SER A 530 -19.01 -36.23 -18.06
C SER A 530 -19.32 -34.75 -17.76
N SER A 531 -20.54 -34.43 -17.33
CA SER A 531 -20.99 -33.09 -16.98
C SER A 531 -20.34 -32.59 -15.65
N SER A 532 -20.02 -33.49 -14.74
CA SER A 532 -19.42 -33.13 -13.44
C SER A 532 -17.96 -32.69 -13.59
N VAL A 533 -17.17 -33.36 -14.43
CA VAL A 533 -15.76 -33.03 -14.72
C VAL A 533 -15.65 -31.65 -15.37
N ASP A 534 -16.47 -31.37 -16.38
CA ASP A 534 -16.53 -30.09 -17.06
C ASP A 534 -16.90 -28.95 -16.10
N THR A 535 -17.79 -29.20 -15.15
CA THR A 535 -18.22 -28.21 -14.15
C THR A 535 -17.08 -27.89 -13.17
N ASN A 536 -16.36 -28.90 -12.70
CA ASN A 536 -15.23 -28.74 -11.78
C ASN A 536 -14.06 -27.97 -12.43
N ILE A 537 -13.74 -28.26 -13.68
CA ILE A 537 -12.72 -27.55 -14.45
C ILE A 537 -13.11 -26.08 -14.68
N ARG A 538 -14.39 -25.79 -15.01
CA ARG A 538 -14.88 -24.42 -15.16
C ARG A 538 -14.80 -23.64 -13.84
N MET A 539 -15.18 -24.25 -12.73
CA MET A 539 -15.02 -23.65 -11.40
C MET A 539 -13.56 -23.34 -11.09
N PHE A 540 -12.64 -24.28 -11.39
CA PHE A 540 -11.20 -24.06 -11.19
C PHE A 540 -10.68 -22.88 -12.02
N LYS A 541 -11.05 -22.79 -13.32
CA LYS A 541 -10.68 -21.64 -14.18
C LYS A 541 -11.17 -20.29 -13.63
N ILE A 542 -12.38 -20.25 -13.08
CA ILE A 542 -12.94 -19.03 -12.47
C ILE A 542 -12.19 -18.68 -11.17
N ILE A 543 -11.94 -19.65 -10.30
CA ILE A 543 -11.20 -19.43 -9.05
C ILE A 543 -9.80 -18.88 -9.35
N VAL A 544 -9.08 -19.48 -10.31
CA VAL A 544 -7.77 -19.02 -10.77
C VAL A 544 -7.84 -17.55 -11.24
N SER A 545 -8.85 -17.20 -12.03
CA SER A 545 -9.01 -15.82 -12.50
C SER A 545 -9.24 -14.83 -11.35
N ILE A 546 -10.01 -15.20 -10.34
CA ILE A 546 -10.24 -14.39 -9.13
C ILE A 546 -8.94 -14.22 -8.34
N LEU A 547 -8.12 -15.28 -8.22
CA LEU A 547 -6.85 -15.24 -7.50
C LEU A 547 -5.83 -14.33 -8.22
N ILE A 548 -5.73 -14.42 -9.55
CA ILE A 548 -4.89 -13.55 -10.36
C ILE A 548 -5.35 -12.09 -10.20
N LEU A 549 -6.65 -11.82 -10.23
CA LEU A 549 -7.20 -10.48 -10.03
C LEU A 549 -6.87 -9.95 -8.62
N GLY A 550 -6.98 -10.77 -7.59
CA GLY A 550 -6.57 -10.44 -6.22
C GLY A 550 -5.07 -10.09 -6.14
N GLN A 551 -4.22 -10.87 -6.79
CA GLN A 551 -2.78 -10.61 -6.88
C GLN A 551 -2.48 -9.31 -7.63
N VAL A 552 -3.14 -9.04 -8.77
CA VAL A 552 -3.02 -7.79 -9.53
C VAL A 552 -3.36 -6.58 -8.65
N VAL A 553 -4.46 -6.64 -7.91
CA VAL A 553 -4.88 -5.56 -7.00
C VAL A 553 -3.85 -5.38 -5.87
N ALA A 554 -3.42 -6.46 -5.24
CA ALA A 554 -2.44 -6.40 -4.15
C ALA A 554 -1.12 -5.77 -4.61
N VAL A 555 -0.55 -6.27 -5.70
CA VAL A 555 0.71 -5.79 -6.28
C VAL A 555 0.60 -4.33 -6.71
N SER A 556 -0.50 -3.92 -7.36
CA SER A 556 -0.68 -2.53 -7.79
C SER A 556 -0.76 -1.57 -6.61
N LEU A 557 -1.44 -1.96 -5.53
CA LEU A 557 -1.52 -1.17 -4.30
C LEU A 557 -0.15 -1.01 -3.65
N ILE A 558 0.64 -2.08 -3.54
CA ILE A 558 1.99 -2.08 -2.98
C ILE A 558 2.91 -1.19 -3.81
N ALA A 559 2.99 -1.42 -5.12
CA ALA A 559 3.87 -0.70 -6.03
C ALA A 559 3.54 0.81 -6.10
N THR A 560 2.26 1.17 -6.11
CA THR A 560 1.83 2.57 -6.10
C THR A 560 2.19 3.25 -4.78
N ARG A 561 1.99 2.57 -3.66
CA ARG A 561 2.37 3.11 -2.34
C ARG A 561 3.87 3.32 -2.23
N LEU A 562 4.70 2.41 -2.74
CA LEU A 562 6.14 2.58 -2.82
C LEU A 562 6.56 3.80 -3.64
N ARG A 563 5.84 4.13 -4.71
CA ARG A 563 6.09 5.33 -5.51
C ARG A 563 5.54 6.62 -4.91
N GLY A 564 4.80 6.56 -3.79
CA GLY A 564 4.13 7.72 -3.21
C GLY A 564 2.85 8.15 -3.95
N GLY A 565 2.35 7.32 -4.87
CA GLY A 565 1.15 7.58 -5.66
C GLY A 565 -0.16 7.37 -4.90
N GLY A 566 -1.24 7.96 -5.43
CA GLY A 566 -2.59 7.86 -4.90
C GLY A 566 -3.35 6.59 -5.34
N LEU A 567 -4.55 6.38 -4.80
CA LEU A 567 -5.42 5.24 -5.16
C LEU A 567 -5.80 5.23 -6.65
N THR A 568 -5.94 6.39 -7.27
CA THR A 568 -6.23 6.51 -8.70
C THR A 568 -5.07 6.05 -9.59
N SER A 569 -3.83 6.30 -9.15
CA SER A 569 -2.63 5.76 -9.80
C SER A 569 -2.56 4.23 -9.63
N ALA A 570 -2.97 3.70 -8.47
CA ALA A 570 -3.06 2.26 -8.24
C ALA A 570 -4.05 1.58 -9.18
N LEU A 571 -5.22 2.18 -9.41
CA LEU A 571 -6.19 1.68 -10.39
C LEU A 571 -5.60 1.60 -11.81
N GLY A 572 -4.86 2.62 -12.24
CA GLY A 572 -4.19 2.61 -13.53
C GLY A 572 -3.15 1.49 -13.66
N GLN A 573 -2.35 1.29 -12.62
CA GLN A 573 -1.36 0.21 -12.57
C GLN A 573 -2.04 -1.17 -12.51
N ALA A 574 -3.14 -1.32 -11.77
CA ALA A 574 -3.91 -2.57 -11.74
C ALA A 574 -4.43 -2.95 -13.13
N ILE A 575 -4.96 -1.98 -13.89
CA ILE A 575 -5.46 -2.23 -15.24
C ILE A 575 -4.31 -2.59 -16.20
N GLN A 576 -3.15 -1.92 -16.09
CA GLN A 576 -1.97 -2.28 -16.87
C GLN A 576 -1.50 -3.72 -16.57
N LEU A 577 -1.42 -4.10 -15.29
CA LEU A 577 -1.08 -5.47 -14.89
C LEU A 577 -2.13 -6.49 -15.33
N LEU A 578 -3.41 -6.13 -15.32
CA LEU A 578 -4.48 -7.00 -15.80
C LEU A 578 -4.37 -7.24 -17.31
N TRP A 579 -3.98 -6.24 -18.10
CA TRP A 579 -3.65 -6.42 -19.52
C TRP A 579 -2.46 -7.34 -19.71
N VAL A 580 -1.38 -7.16 -18.92
CA VAL A 580 -0.21 -8.06 -18.96
C VAL A 580 -0.62 -9.49 -18.63
N ALA A 581 -1.42 -9.68 -17.58
CA ALA A 581 -1.95 -10.99 -17.19
C ALA A 581 -2.82 -11.61 -18.28
N GLY A 582 -3.72 -10.83 -18.89
CA GLY A 582 -4.60 -11.29 -19.97
C GLY A 582 -3.82 -11.70 -21.24
N ILE A 583 -2.82 -10.90 -21.63
CA ILE A 583 -1.95 -11.20 -22.78
C ILE A 583 -1.10 -12.45 -22.47
N ALA A 584 -0.52 -12.55 -21.28
CA ALA A 584 0.25 -13.72 -20.86
C ALA A 584 -0.61 -15.00 -20.87
N SER A 585 -1.86 -14.92 -20.36
CA SER A 585 -2.82 -16.02 -20.39
C SER A 585 -3.13 -16.47 -21.81
N PHE A 586 -3.44 -15.52 -22.69
CA PHE A 586 -3.71 -15.81 -24.11
C PHE A 586 -2.53 -16.48 -24.82
N ILE A 587 -1.32 -15.92 -24.65
CA ILE A 587 -0.10 -16.47 -25.28
C ILE A 587 0.15 -17.89 -24.77
N THR A 588 0.08 -18.10 -23.46
CA THR A 588 0.32 -19.42 -22.83
C THR A 588 -0.70 -20.45 -23.30
N ALA A 589 -1.98 -20.09 -23.34
CA ALA A 589 -3.03 -21.00 -23.80
C ALA A 589 -2.85 -21.38 -25.29
N VAL A 590 -2.51 -20.43 -26.17
CA VAL A 590 -2.23 -20.70 -27.60
C VAL A 590 -0.99 -21.58 -27.79
N LEU A 591 0.07 -21.35 -27.00
CA LEU A 591 1.27 -22.18 -27.06
C LEU A 591 0.99 -23.61 -26.61
N LEU A 592 0.21 -23.79 -25.55
CA LEU A 592 -0.18 -25.13 -25.05
C LEU A 592 -1.05 -25.88 -26.06
N GLU A 593 -2.01 -25.21 -26.71
CA GLU A 593 -2.84 -25.81 -27.76
C GLU A 593 -2.03 -26.24 -28.98
N ARG A 594 -1.04 -25.45 -29.40
CA ARG A 594 -0.11 -25.85 -30.47
C ARG A 594 0.79 -27.01 -30.06
N ALA A 595 1.28 -27.00 -28.81
CA ALA A 595 2.10 -28.08 -28.30
C ALA A 595 1.30 -29.39 -28.28
N SER A 596 0.06 -29.41 -27.80
CA SER A 596 -0.79 -30.59 -27.80
C SER A 596 -1.04 -31.12 -29.21
N SER A 597 -1.27 -30.25 -30.20
CA SER A 597 -1.48 -30.67 -31.60
C SER A 597 -0.22 -31.24 -32.25
N VAL A 598 0.99 -30.78 -31.88
CA VAL A 598 2.27 -31.33 -32.40
C VAL A 598 2.61 -32.70 -31.80
N PHE A 599 2.25 -32.93 -30.54
CA PHE A 599 2.49 -34.22 -29.88
C PHE A 599 1.40 -35.25 -30.13
N GLY A 600 0.39 -34.96 -30.99
CA GLY A 600 -0.66 -35.91 -31.37
C GLY A 600 -1.60 -36.30 -30.22
N ILE A 601 -1.67 -35.49 -29.21
CA ILE A 601 -2.59 -35.60 -28.07
C ILE A 601 -3.77 -34.63 -28.35
N SER A 602 -4.58 -34.95 -29.38
CA SER A 602 -5.81 -34.25 -29.72
C SER A 602 -6.97 -35.24 -29.80
#